data_2d95266f9c9b54bef4c7731abe0d271d
#
_entry.id   2d95266f9c9b54bef4c7731abe0d271d
#
_cell.length_a   1.000
_cell.length_b   1.000
_cell.length_c   1.000
_cell.angle_alpha   90.00
_cell.angle_beta   90.00
_cell.angle_gamma   90.00
#
_symmetry.space_group_name_H-M   'P 1'
#
loop_
_entity.id
_entity.type
_entity.pdbx_description
1 polymer ?
#
loop_
_entity_poly.entity_id
_entity_poly.type
_entity_poly.pdbx_seq_one_letter_code
_entity_poly.pdbx_strand_id
1 'polypeptide(L)'
;MANRSAAKAEALAQELDCRAVDNAAVAAGADYIFLGVKPYMVAGLMEKIGPVLAARKDRFVLVSMAAALTIPDLRERGCGDWPLIRIMPNTPSAIGEGVIFYTCDGVTAEEEAAFLENMAGAGRLLPLDDHLMDAGSAVAGCGPAFVDLFIEAMADGGVACGLTRPMAMECAAQTLIGAARLMLETGRHPGALKDAVCSPGGATIQGVRALEAGGFRSAVMEAVIAAYEKSAEMK
;
A
#
# COMPACT_ATOMS: atom_id res chain seq x y z
N MET A 1 -14.86 -1.45 -15.69
CA MET A 1 -14.86 -0.88 -14.32
C MET A 1 -16.18 -0.15 -14.04
N ALA A 2 -16.49 0.08 -12.76
CA ALA A 2 -17.69 0.83 -12.35
C ALA A 2 -17.30 1.93 -11.34
N ASN A 3 -18.02 3.04 -11.36
CA ASN A 3 -17.87 4.13 -10.41
C ASN A 3 -19.24 4.78 -10.16
N ARG A 4 -19.45 5.38 -8.97
CA ARG A 4 -20.67 6.14 -8.65
C ARG A 4 -20.93 7.29 -9.64
N SER A 5 -19.88 7.92 -10.15
CA SER A 5 -19.94 8.94 -11.22
C SER A 5 -19.62 8.28 -12.56
N ALA A 6 -20.61 8.20 -13.44
CA ALA A 6 -20.45 7.64 -14.80
C ALA A 6 -19.34 8.36 -15.58
N ALA A 7 -19.34 9.68 -15.54
CA ALA A 7 -18.31 10.49 -16.25
C ALA A 7 -16.86 10.17 -15.79
N LYS A 8 -16.66 9.90 -14.47
CA LYS A 8 -15.33 9.48 -13.97
C LYS A 8 -14.98 8.06 -14.42
N ALA A 9 -15.97 7.15 -14.49
CA ALA A 9 -15.73 5.81 -14.99
C ALA A 9 -15.36 5.83 -16.48
N GLU A 10 -16.07 6.62 -17.27
CA GLU A 10 -15.82 6.76 -18.72
C GLU A 10 -14.44 7.37 -19.00
N ALA A 11 -14.08 8.47 -18.31
CA ALA A 11 -12.77 9.10 -18.48
C ALA A 11 -11.62 8.13 -18.16
N LEU A 12 -11.70 7.42 -17.02
CA LEU A 12 -10.68 6.47 -16.63
C LEU A 12 -10.67 5.22 -17.52
N ALA A 13 -11.82 4.79 -18.01
CA ALA A 13 -11.93 3.67 -18.94
C ALA A 13 -11.27 3.98 -20.29
N GLN A 14 -11.37 5.22 -20.79
CA GLN A 14 -10.66 5.68 -21.98
C GLN A 14 -9.14 5.70 -21.77
N GLU A 15 -8.69 6.20 -20.61
CA GLU A 15 -7.26 6.25 -20.26
C GLU A 15 -6.63 4.85 -20.17
N LEU A 16 -7.37 3.89 -19.58
CA LEU A 16 -6.88 2.53 -19.32
C LEU A 16 -7.28 1.51 -20.39
N ASP A 17 -7.84 1.94 -21.54
CA ASP A 17 -8.36 1.09 -22.61
C ASP A 17 -9.25 -0.06 -22.11
N CYS A 18 -10.22 0.28 -21.24
CA CYS A 18 -11.16 -0.69 -20.69
C CYS A 18 -12.61 -0.20 -20.79
N ARG A 19 -13.58 -1.00 -20.35
CA ARG A 19 -15.00 -0.64 -20.44
C ARG A 19 -15.51 -0.02 -19.14
N ALA A 20 -16.20 1.11 -19.24
CA ALA A 20 -17.06 1.63 -18.18
C ALA A 20 -18.41 0.88 -18.23
N VAL A 21 -18.80 0.30 -17.12
CA VAL A 21 -20.06 -0.44 -16.95
C VAL A 21 -20.63 -0.19 -15.54
N ASP A 22 -21.80 -0.69 -15.23
CA ASP A 22 -22.35 -0.62 -13.87
C ASP A 22 -21.80 -1.74 -12.95
N ASN A 23 -22.09 -1.63 -11.66
CA ASN A 23 -21.66 -2.61 -10.66
C ASN A 23 -22.23 -4.01 -10.92
N ALA A 24 -23.46 -4.11 -11.45
CA ALA A 24 -24.09 -5.38 -11.73
C ALA A 24 -23.39 -6.12 -12.89
N ALA A 25 -22.99 -5.39 -13.94
CA ALA A 25 -22.24 -5.94 -15.06
C ALA A 25 -20.84 -6.40 -14.62
N VAL A 26 -20.15 -5.65 -13.74
CA VAL A 26 -18.87 -6.10 -13.14
C VAL A 26 -19.09 -7.39 -12.35
N ALA A 27 -20.11 -7.42 -11.47
CA ALA A 27 -20.40 -8.58 -10.64
C ALA A 27 -20.77 -9.81 -11.45
N ALA A 28 -21.46 -9.63 -12.59
CA ALA A 28 -21.92 -10.72 -13.44
C ALA A 28 -20.80 -11.39 -14.26
N GLY A 29 -19.69 -10.70 -14.55
CA GLY A 29 -18.74 -11.19 -15.56
C GLY A 29 -17.26 -11.09 -15.21
N ALA A 30 -16.87 -10.57 -14.05
CA ALA A 30 -15.47 -10.47 -13.68
C ALA A 30 -15.03 -11.70 -12.85
N ASP A 31 -13.81 -12.19 -13.10
CA ASP A 31 -13.20 -13.28 -12.31
C ASP A 31 -12.68 -12.74 -10.97
N TYR A 32 -12.10 -11.54 -10.95
CA TYR A 32 -11.68 -10.82 -9.75
C TYR A 32 -12.47 -9.51 -9.63
N ILE A 33 -13.21 -9.36 -8.55
CA ILE A 33 -14.10 -8.22 -8.31
C ILE A 33 -13.53 -7.35 -7.21
N PHE A 34 -12.90 -6.24 -7.59
CA PHE A 34 -12.29 -5.30 -6.64
C PHE A 34 -13.33 -4.40 -6.00
N LEU A 35 -13.42 -4.47 -4.67
CA LEU A 35 -14.28 -3.62 -3.84
C LEU A 35 -13.53 -2.35 -3.45
N GLY A 36 -13.41 -1.39 -4.39
CA GLY A 36 -12.71 -0.12 -4.23
C GLY A 36 -13.57 0.97 -3.59
N VAL A 37 -14.24 0.66 -2.47
CA VAL A 37 -15.14 1.57 -1.77
C VAL A 37 -14.66 1.84 -0.33
N LYS A 38 -15.18 2.92 0.27
CA LYS A 38 -14.92 3.19 1.69
C LYS A 38 -15.54 2.11 2.58
N PRO A 39 -14.96 1.78 3.76
CA PRO A 39 -15.44 0.70 4.63
C PRO A 39 -16.94 0.73 4.92
N TYR A 40 -17.50 1.90 5.22
CA TYR A 40 -18.93 2.07 5.51
C TYR A 40 -19.86 1.85 4.29
N MET A 41 -19.31 1.77 3.08
CA MET A 41 -20.06 1.57 1.84
C MET A 41 -20.14 0.09 1.42
N VAL A 42 -19.36 -0.79 2.03
CA VAL A 42 -19.24 -2.20 1.62
C VAL A 42 -20.61 -2.88 1.71
N ALA A 43 -21.31 -2.78 2.85
CA ALA A 43 -22.60 -3.41 3.03
C ALA A 43 -23.62 -2.98 1.94
N GLY A 44 -23.77 -1.67 1.73
CA GLY A 44 -24.69 -1.15 0.72
C GLY A 44 -24.27 -1.46 -0.74
N LEU A 45 -23.01 -1.74 -1.00
CA LEU A 45 -22.56 -2.27 -2.28
C LEU A 45 -22.96 -3.75 -2.40
N MET A 46 -22.70 -4.55 -1.36
CA MET A 46 -23.01 -5.99 -1.35
C MET A 46 -24.53 -6.26 -1.42
N GLU A 47 -25.36 -5.42 -0.81
CA GLU A 47 -26.83 -5.49 -0.98
C GLU A 47 -27.24 -5.39 -2.46
N LYS A 48 -26.53 -4.60 -3.26
CA LYS A 48 -26.83 -4.39 -4.69
C LYS A 48 -26.29 -5.50 -5.59
N ILE A 49 -25.05 -5.94 -5.35
CA ILE A 49 -24.37 -6.92 -6.23
C ILE A 49 -24.53 -8.36 -5.75
N GLY A 50 -24.80 -8.57 -4.45
CA GLY A 50 -24.94 -9.91 -3.85
C GLY A 50 -25.94 -10.82 -4.56
N PRO A 51 -27.15 -10.36 -4.92
CA PRO A 51 -28.08 -11.18 -5.70
C PRO A 51 -27.53 -11.59 -7.08
N VAL A 52 -26.75 -10.73 -7.72
CA VAL A 52 -26.08 -11.04 -9.01
C VAL A 52 -24.99 -12.10 -8.80
N LEU A 53 -24.18 -11.93 -7.77
CA LEU A 53 -23.12 -12.88 -7.41
C LEU A 53 -23.70 -14.26 -7.04
N ALA A 54 -24.79 -14.29 -6.26
CA ALA A 54 -25.44 -15.53 -5.86
C ALA A 54 -26.08 -16.30 -7.04
N ALA A 55 -26.42 -15.61 -8.11
CA ALA A 55 -26.96 -16.22 -9.34
C ALA A 55 -25.88 -16.82 -10.25
N ARG A 56 -24.59 -16.51 -10.03
CA ARG A 56 -23.47 -17.06 -10.81
C ARG A 56 -23.30 -18.56 -10.55
N LYS A 57 -22.93 -19.26 -11.61
CA LYS A 57 -22.59 -20.70 -11.56
C LYS A 57 -21.09 -20.93 -11.72
N ASP A 58 -20.39 -19.93 -12.23
CA ASP A 58 -18.96 -19.88 -12.36
C ASP A 58 -18.30 -19.32 -11.09
N ARG A 59 -17.04 -19.62 -10.93
CA ARG A 59 -16.24 -19.18 -9.78
C ARG A 59 -15.69 -17.77 -10.00
N PHE A 60 -15.62 -17.00 -8.93
CA PHE A 60 -15.04 -15.64 -8.90
C PHE A 60 -14.42 -15.38 -7.53
N VAL A 61 -13.58 -14.36 -7.43
CA VAL A 61 -12.92 -13.95 -6.20
C VAL A 61 -13.25 -12.49 -5.90
N LEU A 62 -13.69 -12.19 -4.70
CA LEU A 62 -13.81 -10.81 -4.20
C LEU A 62 -12.44 -10.31 -3.75
N VAL A 63 -12.07 -9.09 -4.12
CA VAL A 63 -10.84 -8.45 -3.67
C VAL A 63 -11.20 -7.16 -2.94
N SER A 64 -11.03 -7.14 -1.61
CA SER A 64 -11.35 -5.97 -0.80
C SER A 64 -10.09 -5.14 -0.50
N MET A 65 -10.18 -3.84 -0.77
CA MET A 65 -9.19 -2.84 -0.35
C MET A 65 -9.77 -1.86 0.68
N ALA A 66 -10.86 -2.27 1.37
CA ALA A 66 -11.48 -1.47 2.41
C ALA A 66 -10.62 -1.47 3.68
N ALA A 67 -10.03 -0.30 4.01
CA ALA A 67 -9.20 -0.15 5.20
C ALA A 67 -9.97 -0.46 6.49
N ALA A 68 -9.28 -0.95 7.50
CA ALA A 68 -9.80 -1.27 8.84
C ALA A 68 -10.86 -2.40 8.91
N LEU A 69 -11.31 -2.98 7.79
CA LEU A 69 -12.20 -4.14 7.80
C LEU A 69 -11.41 -5.44 7.70
N THR A 70 -11.58 -6.30 8.69
CA THR A 70 -11.04 -7.67 8.68
C THR A 70 -11.85 -8.59 7.77
N ILE A 71 -11.34 -9.80 7.49
CA ILE A 71 -12.11 -10.81 6.75
C ILE A 71 -13.45 -11.13 7.44
N PRO A 72 -13.51 -11.37 8.76
CA PRO A 72 -14.80 -11.50 9.46
C PRO A 72 -15.74 -10.31 9.27
N ASP A 73 -15.24 -9.07 9.40
CA ASP A 73 -16.05 -7.87 9.16
C ASP A 73 -16.63 -7.81 7.73
N LEU A 74 -15.85 -8.21 6.74
CA LEU A 74 -16.28 -8.27 5.34
C LEU A 74 -17.37 -9.35 5.14
N ARG A 75 -17.25 -10.51 5.80
CA ARG A 75 -18.25 -11.57 5.81
C ARG A 75 -19.58 -11.06 6.36
N GLU A 76 -19.55 -10.42 7.52
CA GLU A 76 -20.75 -9.82 8.15
C GLU A 76 -21.37 -8.71 7.30
N ARG A 77 -20.58 -7.99 6.51
CA ARG A 77 -21.07 -6.92 5.60
C ARG A 77 -21.56 -7.43 4.25
N GLY A 78 -21.80 -8.74 4.12
CA GLY A 78 -22.45 -9.35 2.97
C GLY A 78 -21.51 -9.99 1.95
N CYS A 79 -20.22 -10.11 2.22
CA CYS A 79 -19.30 -10.88 1.35
C CYS A 79 -19.54 -12.41 1.46
N GLY A 80 -20.39 -12.86 2.39
CA GLY A 80 -20.79 -14.29 2.51
C GLY A 80 -19.58 -15.23 2.56
N ASP A 81 -19.73 -16.45 2.03
CA ASP A 81 -18.68 -17.47 1.99
C ASP A 81 -17.92 -17.49 0.65
N TRP A 82 -18.06 -16.46 -0.18
CA TRP A 82 -17.34 -16.38 -1.44
C TRP A 82 -15.82 -16.24 -1.22
N PRO A 83 -14.98 -16.77 -2.16
CA PRO A 83 -13.54 -16.55 -2.11
C PRO A 83 -13.20 -15.07 -1.98
N LEU A 84 -12.35 -14.74 -1.04
CA LEU A 84 -12.03 -13.36 -0.67
C LEU A 84 -10.52 -13.16 -0.53
N ILE A 85 -9.99 -12.16 -1.21
CA ILE A 85 -8.64 -11.62 -0.98
C ILE A 85 -8.80 -10.24 -0.35
N ARG A 86 -8.24 -10.03 0.82
CA ARG A 86 -8.12 -8.70 1.40
C ARG A 86 -6.76 -8.15 1.05
N ILE A 87 -6.68 -6.93 0.52
CA ILE A 87 -5.44 -6.26 0.16
C ILE A 87 -5.31 -4.91 0.86
N MET A 88 -4.06 -4.50 1.08
CA MET A 88 -3.72 -3.16 1.57
C MET A 88 -2.57 -2.62 0.71
N PRO A 89 -2.88 -1.91 -0.39
CA PRO A 89 -1.90 -1.23 -1.22
C PRO A 89 -1.50 0.11 -0.62
N ASN A 90 -0.39 0.67 -1.12
CA ASN A 90 0.02 2.03 -0.83
C ASN A 90 0.17 2.87 -2.11
N THR A 91 0.34 4.19 -1.97
CA THR A 91 0.37 5.14 -3.09
C THR A 91 1.44 4.89 -4.14
N PRO A 92 2.68 4.40 -3.82
CA PRO A 92 3.67 4.09 -4.84
C PRO A 92 3.29 2.97 -5.81
N SER A 93 2.20 2.23 -5.56
CA SER A 93 1.64 1.28 -6.53
C SER A 93 1.28 1.93 -7.87
N ALA A 94 1.00 3.24 -7.88
CA ALA A 94 0.71 3.98 -9.10
C ALA A 94 1.89 4.03 -10.10
N ILE A 95 3.10 3.79 -9.63
CA ILE A 95 4.33 3.75 -10.45
C ILE A 95 5.03 2.38 -10.41
N GLY A 96 4.34 1.34 -9.93
CA GLY A 96 4.88 -0.02 -9.86
C GLY A 96 5.84 -0.28 -8.68
N GLU A 97 5.99 0.66 -7.77
CA GLU A 97 6.90 0.56 -6.60
C GLU A 97 6.12 0.43 -5.28
N GLY A 98 4.92 -0.13 -5.34
CA GLY A 98 4.06 -0.31 -4.18
C GLY A 98 4.48 -1.46 -3.26
N VAL A 99 3.98 -1.42 -2.03
CA VAL A 99 3.86 -2.57 -1.15
C VAL A 99 2.38 -2.89 -1.01
N ILE A 100 1.99 -4.11 -1.35
CA ILE A 100 0.62 -4.58 -1.29
C ILE A 100 0.58 -5.78 -0.35
N PHE A 101 0.13 -5.58 0.87
CA PHE A 101 -0.16 -6.70 1.75
C PHE A 101 -1.43 -7.40 1.27
N TYR A 102 -1.46 -8.73 1.39
CA TYR A 102 -2.65 -9.49 1.06
C TYR A 102 -2.84 -10.68 2.01
N THR A 103 -4.09 -11.10 2.18
CA THR A 103 -4.48 -12.34 2.83
C THR A 103 -5.66 -12.95 2.09
N CYS A 104 -5.72 -14.29 2.03
CA CYS A 104 -6.70 -15.05 1.28
C CYS A 104 -7.61 -15.84 2.23
N ASP A 105 -8.90 -15.97 1.87
CA ASP A 105 -9.86 -16.83 2.54
C ASP A 105 -10.77 -17.52 1.51
N GLY A 106 -10.79 -18.86 1.49
CA GLY A 106 -11.54 -19.66 0.53
C GLY A 106 -11.03 -19.60 -0.92
N VAL A 107 -9.82 -19.07 -1.15
CA VAL A 107 -9.16 -18.92 -2.45
C VAL A 107 -8.31 -20.16 -2.73
N THR A 108 -8.31 -20.66 -3.96
CA THR A 108 -7.43 -21.77 -4.35
C THR A 108 -6.01 -21.27 -4.64
N ALA A 109 -5.03 -22.19 -4.66
CA ALA A 109 -3.65 -21.84 -4.99
C ALA A 109 -3.50 -21.28 -6.42
N GLU A 110 -4.30 -21.78 -7.37
CA GLU A 110 -4.31 -21.30 -8.75
C GLU A 110 -4.89 -19.88 -8.85
N GLU A 111 -5.96 -19.59 -8.10
CA GLU A 111 -6.55 -18.24 -8.03
C GLU A 111 -5.59 -17.25 -7.37
N GLU A 112 -4.93 -17.65 -6.28
CA GLU A 112 -3.91 -16.81 -5.65
C GLU A 112 -2.75 -16.53 -6.60
N ALA A 113 -2.22 -17.57 -7.28
CA ALA A 113 -1.13 -17.40 -8.23
C ALA A 113 -1.50 -16.45 -9.39
N ALA A 114 -2.70 -16.62 -9.97
CA ALA A 114 -3.20 -15.74 -11.03
C ALA A 114 -3.42 -14.30 -10.51
N PHE A 115 -3.89 -14.12 -9.27
CA PHE A 115 -4.01 -12.81 -8.65
C PHE A 115 -2.63 -12.13 -8.51
N LEU A 116 -1.63 -12.85 -8.00
CA LEU A 116 -0.27 -12.34 -7.82
C LEU A 116 0.37 -11.94 -9.15
N GLU A 117 0.20 -12.76 -10.19
CA GLU A 117 0.68 -12.45 -11.55
C GLU A 117 0.04 -11.18 -12.10
N ASN A 118 -1.29 -11.05 -12.00
CA ASN A 118 -2.02 -9.88 -12.47
C ASN A 118 -1.65 -8.58 -11.72
N MET A 119 -1.28 -8.69 -10.45
CA MET A 119 -0.94 -7.54 -9.61
C MET A 119 0.56 -7.23 -9.58
N ALA A 120 1.42 -8.05 -10.19
CA ALA A 120 2.89 -7.91 -10.12
C ALA A 120 3.40 -6.55 -10.61
N GLY A 121 2.70 -5.93 -11.59
CA GLY A 121 3.03 -4.59 -12.08
C GLY A 121 2.80 -3.45 -11.09
N ALA A 122 2.08 -3.68 -9.99
CA ALA A 122 1.80 -2.65 -9.00
C ALA A 122 2.86 -2.55 -7.88
N GLY A 123 3.79 -3.51 -7.80
CA GLY A 123 4.86 -3.55 -6.80
C GLY A 123 5.04 -4.91 -6.14
N ARG A 124 5.50 -4.92 -4.91
CA ARG A 124 5.75 -6.16 -4.13
C ARG A 124 4.48 -6.59 -3.41
N LEU A 125 4.00 -7.78 -3.73
CA LEU A 125 2.90 -8.41 -3.01
C LEU A 125 3.49 -9.25 -1.86
N LEU A 126 3.04 -8.99 -0.63
CA LEU A 126 3.54 -9.64 0.57
C LEU A 126 2.37 -10.29 1.33
N PRO A 127 2.40 -11.61 1.54
CA PRO A 127 1.38 -12.25 2.36
C PRO A 127 1.49 -11.76 3.80
N LEU A 128 0.36 -11.47 4.42
CA LEU A 128 0.30 -11.02 5.79
C LEU A 128 -0.98 -11.51 6.45
N ASP A 129 -0.87 -12.01 7.68
CA ASP A 129 -2.04 -12.44 8.44
C ASP A 129 -3.02 -11.27 8.62
N ASP A 130 -4.31 -11.57 8.54
CA ASP A 130 -5.38 -10.57 8.59
C ASP A 130 -5.30 -9.65 9.81
N HIS A 131 -4.95 -10.20 10.99
CA HIS A 131 -4.82 -9.44 12.23
C HIS A 131 -3.60 -8.49 12.27
N LEU A 132 -2.62 -8.66 11.37
CA LEU A 132 -1.43 -7.81 11.25
C LEU A 132 -1.55 -6.73 10.17
N MET A 133 -2.65 -6.71 9.40
CA MET A 133 -2.84 -5.76 8.29
C MET A 133 -2.75 -4.29 8.74
N ASP A 134 -3.22 -3.96 9.95
CA ASP A 134 -3.14 -2.59 10.46
C ASP A 134 -1.69 -2.20 10.80
N ALA A 135 -0.91 -3.12 11.35
CA ALA A 135 0.52 -2.91 11.58
C ALA A 135 1.29 -2.75 10.26
N GLY A 136 0.99 -3.61 9.27
CA GLY A 136 1.53 -3.46 7.92
C GLY A 136 1.15 -2.11 7.28
N SER A 137 -0.10 -1.68 7.44
CA SER A 137 -0.59 -0.40 6.95
C SER A 137 0.09 0.79 7.63
N ALA A 138 0.37 0.73 8.92
CA ALA A 138 1.11 1.78 9.63
C ALA A 138 2.53 1.97 9.04
N VAL A 139 3.20 0.88 8.66
CA VAL A 139 4.54 0.93 8.05
C VAL A 139 4.48 1.31 6.58
N ALA A 140 3.69 0.60 5.75
CA ALA A 140 3.73 0.77 4.31
C ALA A 140 2.64 1.73 3.78
N GLY A 141 1.47 1.76 4.38
CA GLY A 141 0.38 2.67 3.98
C GLY A 141 0.62 4.11 4.39
N CYS A 142 1.08 4.34 5.63
CA CYS A 142 1.41 5.66 6.15
C CYS A 142 2.87 6.07 5.84
N GLY A 143 3.75 5.08 5.67
CA GLY A 143 5.19 5.27 5.44
C GLY A 143 5.56 6.26 4.34
N PRO A 144 4.90 6.31 3.18
CA PRO A 144 5.21 7.29 2.15
C PRO A 144 5.23 8.72 2.65
N ALA A 145 4.26 9.13 3.49
CA ALA A 145 4.24 10.46 4.08
C ALA A 145 5.43 10.73 5.02
N PHE A 146 5.88 9.72 5.76
CA PHE A 146 7.05 9.83 6.64
C PHE A 146 8.34 9.96 5.84
N VAL A 147 8.43 9.21 4.73
CA VAL A 147 9.54 9.28 3.77
C VAL A 147 9.58 10.64 3.07
N ASP A 148 8.43 11.18 2.64
CA ASP A 148 8.34 12.49 2.01
C ASP A 148 8.81 13.59 2.96
N LEU A 149 8.42 13.53 4.25
CA LEU A 149 8.90 14.46 5.27
C LEU A 149 10.43 14.36 5.45
N PHE A 150 10.99 13.16 5.41
CA PHE A 150 12.44 12.96 5.49
C PHE A 150 13.17 13.50 4.26
N ILE A 151 12.63 13.29 3.05
CA ILE A 151 13.17 13.85 1.79
C ILE A 151 13.21 15.37 1.87
N GLU A 152 12.10 15.99 2.31
CA GLU A 152 12.01 17.44 2.46
C GLU A 152 13.06 17.98 3.45
N ALA A 153 13.17 17.34 4.61
CA ALA A 153 14.16 17.74 5.63
C ALA A 153 15.61 17.58 5.12
N MET A 154 15.94 16.50 4.39
CA MET A 154 17.25 16.36 3.76
C MET A 154 17.52 17.45 2.72
N ALA A 155 16.53 17.79 1.91
CA ALA A 155 16.63 18.85 0.92
C ALA A 155 16.82 20.24 1.58
N ASP A 156 16.13 20.50 2.70
CA ASP A 156 16.30 21.74 3.48
C ASP A 156 17.73 21.86 4.02
N GLY A 157 18.30 20.76 4.52
CA GLY A 157 19.70 20.69 4.92
C GLY A 157 20.64 20.98 3.75
N GLY A 158 20.36 20.42 2.57
CA GLY A 158 21.13 20.70 1.34
C GLY A 158 21.09 22.18 0.94
N VAL A 159 19.92 22.81 1.03
CA VAL A 159 19.76 24.25 0.76
C VAL A 159 20.51 25.09 1.79
N ALA A 160 20.45 24.74 3.06
CA ALA A 160 21.23 25.42 4.11
C ALA A 160 22.75 25.33 3.88
N CYS A 161 23.21 24.29 3.18
CA CYS A 161 24.61 24.12 2.76
C CYS A 161 24.93 24.73 1.39
N GLY A 162 23.98 25.42 0.72
CA GLY A 162 24.22 26.16 -0.51
C GLY A 162 23.74 25.50 -1.81
N LEU A 163 23.09 24.34 -1.76
CA LEU A 163 22.47 23.76 -2.95
C LEU A 163 21.22 24.53 -3.38
N THR A 164 20.91 24.52 -4.68
CA THR A 164 19.61 24.99 -5.13
C THR A 164 18.51 24.02 -4.68
N ARG A 165 17.29 24.51 -4.44
CA ARG A 165 16.15 23.67 -4.02
C ARG A 165 15.91 22.49 -4.96
N PRO A 166 15.83 22.67 -6.31
CA PRO A 166 15.61 21.54 -7.20
C PRO A 166 16.70 20.46 -7.09
N MET A 167 17.97 20.85 -7.05
CA MET A 167 19.09 19.93 -6.91
C MET A 167 19.04 19.19 -5.56
N ALA A 168 18.73 19.89 -4.47
CA ALA A 168 18.66 19.28 -3.13
C ALA A 168 17.53 18.23 -3.06
N MET A 169 16.36 18.51 -3.65
CA MET A 169 15.22 17.58 -3.72
C MET A 169 15.58 16.33 -4.52
N GLU A 170 16.15 16.49 -5.71
CA GLU A 170 16.58 15.37 -6.55
C GLU A 170 17.63 14.49 -5.86
N CYS A 171 18.63 15.09 -5.25
CA CYS A 171 19.67 14.36 -4.50
C CYS A 171 19.07 13.59 -3.32
N ALA A 172 18.19 14.21 -2.54
CA ALA A 172 17.55 13.57 -1.38
C ALA A 172 16.72 12.35 -1.83
N ALA A 173 15.83 12.53 -2.81
CA ALA A 173 14.97 11.47 -3.32
C ALA A 173 15.80 10.30 -3.90
N GLN A 174 16.80 10.59 -4.75
CA GLN A 174 17.63 9.55 -5.35
C GLN A 174 18.49 8.81 -4.32
N THR A 175 18.94 9.50 -3.27
CA THR A 175 19.69 8.89 -2.16
C THR A 175 18.83 7.86 -1.41
N LEU A 176 17.56 8.18 -1.13
CA LEU A 176 16.66 7.24 -0.47
C LEU A 176 16.37 6.01 -1.34
N ILE A 177 16.09 6.23 -2.63
CA ILE A 177 15.90 5.13 -3.59
C ILE A 177 17.13 4.21 -3.59
N GLY A 178 18.33 4.78 -3.69
CA GLY A 178 19.58 4.02 -3.73
C GLY A 178 19.84 3.24 -2.45
N ALA A 179 19.65 3.85 -1.29
CA ALA A 179 19.84 3.20 0.01
C ALA A 179 18.86 2.05 0.23
N ALA A 180 17.56 2.26 -0.11
CA ALA A 180 16.54 1.24 0.00
C ALA A 180 16.78 0.05 -0.94
N ARG A 181 17.10 0.32 -2.21
CA ARG A 181 17.44 -0.73 -3.19
C ARG A 181 18.67 -1.53 -2.79
N LEU A 182 19.73 -0.86 -2.36
CA LEU A 182 20.94 -1.54 -1.89
C LEU A 182 20.65 -2.52 -0.74
N MET A 183 19.82 -2.13 0.21
CA MET A 183 19.41 -3.02 1.30
C MET A 183 18.59 -4.21 0.77
N LEU A 184 17.61 -3.98 -0.08
CA LEU A 184 16.72 -5.03 -0.63
C LEU A 184 17.48 -6.02 -1.52
N GLU A 185 18.41 -5.55 -2.34
CA GLU A 185 19.19 -6.39 -3.27
C GLU A 185 20.29 -7.20 -2.57
N THR A 186 20.92 -6.60 -1.56
CA THR A 186 22.01 -7.27 -0.85
C THR A 186 21.58 -8.10 0.35
N GLY A 187 20.38 -7.87 0.88
CA GLY A 187 19.89 -8.47 2.12
C GLY A 187 20.69 -8.06 3.38
N ARG A 188 21.60 -7.09 3.26
CA ARG A 188 22.44 -6.63 4.38
C ARG A 188 21.63 -5.83 5.39
N HIS A 189 21.92 -6.04 6.68
CA HIS A 189 21.31 -5.27 7.74
C HIS A 189 21.59 -3.76 7.58
N PRO A 190 20.57 -2.85 7.75
CA PRO A 190 20.75 -1.40 7.59
C PRO A 190 21.90 -0.82 8.43
N GLY A 191 22.11 -1.33 9.65
CA GLY A 191 23.22 -0.95 10.51
C GLY A 191 24.57 -1.22 9.87
N ALA A 192 24.74 -2.37 9.23
CA ALA A 192 26.00 -2.72 8.54
C ALA A 192 26.24 -1.86 7.30
N LEU A 193 25.16 -1.48 6.58
CA LEU A 193 25.26 -0.54 5.45
C LEU A 193 25.63 0.86 5.92
N LYS A 194 25.04 1.34 7.02
CA LYS A 194 25.40 2.60 7.67
C LYS A 194 26.86 2.62 8.10
N ASP A 195 27.33 1.56 8.75
CA ASP A 195 28.72 1.49 9.24
C ASP A 195 29.73 1.50 8.08
N ALA A 196 29.42 0.87 6.96
CA ALA A 196 30.28 0.84 5.78
C ALA A 196 30.57 2.24 5.18
N VAL A 197 29.71 3.22 5.41
CA VAL A 197 29.89 4.62 4.93
C VAL A 197 30.32 5.58 6.04
N CYS A 198 30.49 5.09 7.27
CA CYS A 198 30.92 5.88 8.44
C CYS A 198 32.39 5.67 8.73
N SER A 199 33.28 6.41 8.04
CA SER A 199 34.72 6.40 8.37
C SER A 199 35.00 7.05 9.73
N PRO A 200 36.06 6.62 10.45
CA PRO A 200 36.47 7.25 11.72
C PRO A 200 36.70 8.75 11.57
N GLY A 201 36.02 9.56 12.37
CA GLY A 201 36.11 11.03 12.34
C GLY A 201 35.48 11.70 11.09
N GLY A 202 34.89 10.93 10.17
CA GLY A 202 34.36 11.43 8.90
C GLY A 202 33.07 12.23 9.04
N ALA A 203 32.66 12.89 7.94
CA ALA A 203 31.44 13.71 7.91
C ALA A 203 30.17 12.89 8.18
N THR A 204 30.06 11.67 7.62
CA THR A 204 28.88 10.81 7.76
C THR A 204 28.61 10.47 9.21
N ILE A 205 29.60 10.08 10.00
CA ILE A 205 29.38 9.73 11.41
C ILE A 205 28.98 10.96 12.24
N GLN A 206 29.42 12.18 11.89
CA GLN A 206 28.98 13.39 12.56
C GLN A 206 27.50 13.70 12.24
N GLY A 207 27.06 13.47 11.00
CA GLY A 207 25.65 13.56 10.63
C GLY A 207 24.79 12.53 11.38
N VAL A 208 25.23 11.28 11.44
CA VAL A 208 24.55 10.22 12.22
C VAL A 208 24.45 10.62 13.69
N ARG A 209 25.53 11.13 14.30
CA ARG A 209 25.50 11.62 15.69
C ARG A 209 24.47 12.73 15.91
N ALA A 210 24.32 13.64 14.95
CA ALA A 210 23.34 14.72 15.03
C ALA A 210 21.90 14.18 14.97
N LEU A 211 21.63 13.22 14.09
CA LEU A 211 20.32 12.55 14.01
C LEU A 211 19.99 11.79 15.29
N GLU A 212 20.94 11.06 15.86
CA GLU A 212 20.75 10.34 17.13
C GLU A 212 20.48 11.32 18.29
N ALA A 213 21.23 12.42 18.37
CA ALA A 213 21.01 13.46 19.37
C ALA A 213 19.63 14.14 19.25
N GLY A 214 19.10 14.24 18.03
CA GLY A 214 17.75 14.72 17.73
C GLY A 214 16.63 13.71 17.99
N GLY A 215 16.95 12.48 18.43
CA GLY A 215 15.93 11.45 18.74
C GLY A 215 15.31 10.84 17.49
N PHE A 216 15.98 10.85 16.34
CA PHE A 216 15.44 10.41 15.06
C PHE A 216 14.77 9.03 15.12
N ARG A 217 15.43 8.03 15.73
CA ARG A 217 14.88 6.67 15.82
C ARG A 217 13.58 6.63 16.59
N SER A 218 13.54 7.31 17.75
CA SER A 218 12.33 7.40 18.57
C SER A 218 11.20 8.07 17.81
N ALA A 219 11.47 9.18 17.12
CA ALA A 219 10.46 9.90 16.35
C ALA A 219 9.85 9.03 15.24
N VAL A 220 10.67 8.25 14.52
CA VAL A 220 10.17 7.35 13.48
C VAL A 220 9.37 6.19 14.05
N MET A 221 9.82 5.58 15.16
CA MET A 221 9.05 4.52 15.84
C MET A 221 7.70 5.03 16.33
N GLU A 222 7.67 6.18 17.00
CA GLU A 222 6.44 6.80 17.50
C GLU A 222 5.48 7.17 16.36
N ALA A 223 5.96 7.62 15.20
CA ALA A 223 5.11 7.89 14.05
C ALA A 223 4.38 6.63 13.55
N VAL A 224 5.06 5.49 13.50
CA VAL A 224 4.47 4.20 13.12
C VAL A 224 3.47 3.73 14.19
N ILE A 225 3.83 3.84 15.48
CA ILE A 225 2.97 3.41 16.60
C ILE A 225 1.70 4.25 16.61
N ALA A 226 1.80 5.56 16.54
CA ALA A 226 0.65 6.47 16.53
C ALA A 226 -0.30 6.20 15.33
N ALA A 227 0.27 5.90 14.15
CA ALA A 227 -0.53 5.52 12.99
C ALA A 227 -1.27 4.19 13.21
N TYR A 228 -0.63 3.20 13.82
CA TYR A 228 -1.23 1.92 14.17
C TYR A 228 -2.36 2.08 15.20
N GLU A 229 -2.12 2.81 16.29
CA GLU A 229 -3.12 3.07 17.33
C GLU A 229 -4.35 3.77 16.73
N LYS A 230 -4.12 4.78 15.88
CA LYS A 230 -5.22 5.48 15.21
C LYS A 230 -6.02 4.57 14.28
N SER A 231 -5.38 3.64 13.58
CA SER A 231 -6.08 2.66 12.75
C SER A 231 -6.98 1.74 13.57
N ALA A 232 -6.56 1.34 14.76
CA ALA A 232 -7.34 0.52 15.67
C ALA A 232 -8.60 1.26 16.20
N GLU A 233 -8.52 2.58 16.43
CA GLU A 233 -9.66 3.41 16.84
C GLU A 233 -10.72 3.63 15.75
N MET A 234 -10.39 3.35 14.47
CA MET A 234 -11.29 3.57 13.33
C MET A 234 -12.19 2.35 13.03
N LYS A 235 -12.06 1.29 13.77
CA LYS A 235 -12.91 0.07 13.68
C LYS A 235 -14.23 0.23 14.46
#